data_8d582b5979740ae3e34c258d61ba64d3
#
_entry.id   8d582b5979740ae3e34c258d61ba64d3
#
_cell.length_a   1.000
_cell.length_b   1.000
_cell.length_c   1.000
_cell.angle_alpha   90.00
_cell.angle_beta   90.00
_cell.angle_gamma   90.00
#
_symmetry.space_group_name_H-M   'P 1'
#
loop_
_entity.id
_entity.type
_entity.pdbx_description
1 polymer ?
#
loop_
_entity_poly.entity_id
_entity_poly.type
_entity_poly.pdbx_seq_one_letter_code
_entity_poly.pdbx_strand_id
1 'polypeptide(L)'
;MPPTRSTPPRAPTPVPFFSWSGFYLGINGGYGFGRSNWTDTVTAVSSGGFGLSGALIGGTTGYNLQIGSAIFGIETDFDWSNIKGSTAAGCPAANCETANDWLGTLCARLGFALDRFMPYLTGGMAYGQVKGAVAGTGSVSSSSNMGWTAGAGLEYAFANHWSAKLEYLYVDLGKDSCNAACSGGNPFDLEFRSHLIRGGLNYRF
;
A
#
# COMPACT_ATOMS: atom_id res chain seq x y z
N MET A 1 -23.46 40.16 60.72
CA MET A 1 -23.60 39.26 59.59
C MET A 1 -22.21 39.06 59.01
N PRO A 2 -21.66 37.85 58.89
CA PRO A 2 -20.38 37.63 58.29
C PRO A 2 -20.52 37.68 56.73
N PRO A 3 -19.50 38.16 56.00
CA PRO A 3 -19.55 38.28 54.56
C PRO A 3 -19.56 36.89 53.91
N THR A 4 -20.49 36.68 53.00
CA THR A 4 -20.57 35.46 52.18
C THR A 4 -19.39 35.46 51.21
N ARG A 5 -18.49 34.48 51.38
CA ARG A 5 -17.38 34.18 50.48
C ARG A 5 -17.94 33.60 49.18
N SER A 6 -17.93 34.40 48.12
CA SER A 6 -18.24 33.93 46.79
C SER A 6 -17.16 32.95 46.29
N THR A 7 -17.52 31.71 46.01
CA THR A 7 -16.64 30.71 45.40
C THR A 7 -16.34 31.15 43.94
N PRO A 8 -15.08 31.25 43.51
CA PRO A 8 -14.78 31.58 42.12
C PRO A 8 -15.32 30.53 41.17
N PRO A 9 -15.78 30.92 39.96
CA PRO A 9 -16.27 30.00 38.97
C PRO A 9 -15.18 28.98 38.63
N ARG A 10 -15.56 27.70 38.67
CA ARG A 10 -14.68 26.59 38.33
C ARG A 10 -14.34 26.72 36.84
N ALA A 11 -13.04 26.83 36.51
CA ALA A 11 -12.57 26.82 35.15
C ALA A 11 -13.09 25.57 34.41
N PRO A 12 -13.58 25.70 33.16
CA PRO A 12 -14.02 24.53 32.41
C PRO A 12 -12.84 23.55 32.28
N THR A 13 -13.08 22.30 32.64
CA THR A 13 -12.11 21.22 32.43
C THR A 13 -11.88 21.09 30.94
N PRO A 14 -10.62 21.16 30.45
CA PRO A 14 -10.35 20.95 29.03
C PRO A 14 -10.84 19.57 28.64
N VAL A 15 -11.72 19.52 27.64
CA VAL A 15 -12.16 18.24 27.04
C VAL A 15 -10.91 17.60 26.44
N PRO A 16 -10.54 16.38 26.82
CA PRO A 16 -9.38 15.74 26.25
C PRO A 16 -9.63 15.52 24.76
N PHE A 17 -8.94 16.30 23.92
CA PHE A 17 -8.91 16.05 22.49
C PHE A 17 -8.28 14.69 22.24
N PHE A 18 -8.89 13.90 21.33
CA PHE A 18 -8.32 12.62 20.93
C PHE A 18 -6.93 12.85 20.32
N SER A 19 -5.91 12.13 20.82
CA SER A 19 -4.56 12.23 20.31
C SER A 19 -4.25 11.10 19.36
N TRP A 20 -3.75 11.42 18.18
CA TRP A 20 -3.26 10.46 17.20
C TRP A 20 -1.79 10.08 17.38
N SER A 21 -1.07 10.72 18.32
CA SER A 21 0.34 10.42 18.60
C SER A 21 0.50 9.05 19.23
N GLY A 22 1.51 8.33 18.81
CA GLY A 22 1.91 7.06 19.39
C GLY A 22 2.27 6.02 18.33
N PHE A 23 2.80 4.92 18.82
CA PHE A 23 3.08 3.73 18.04
C PHE A 23 1.79 2.92 17.85
N TYR A 24 1.64 2.31 16.69
CA TYR A 24 0.51 1.44 16.40
C TYR A 24 0.92 0.21 15.62
N LEU A 25 0.15 -0.85 15.82
CA LEU A 25 0.19 -2.09 15.06
C LEU A 25 -1.20 -2.37 14.50
N GLY A 26 -1.28 -2.94 13.32
CA GLY A 26 -2.55 -3.26 12.71
C GLY A 26 -2.48 -4.45 11.77
N ILE A 27 -3.67 -4.83 11.34
CA ILE A 27 -3.87 -5.78 10.25
C ILE A 27 -4.64 -5.07 9.15
N ASN A 28 -4.34 -5.43 7.93
CA ASN A 28 -5.01 -4.89 6.76
C ASN A 28 -5.38 -6.01 5.79
N GLY A 29 -6.34 -5.74 4.93
CA GLY A 29 -6.70 -6.60 3.83
C GLY A 29 -7.38 -5.79 2.74
N GLY A 30 -7.29 -6.26 1.51
CA GLY A 30 -7.82 -5.49 0.40
C GLY A 30 -7.78 -6.24 -0.92
N TYR A 31 -7.94 -5.45 -1.96
CA TYR A 31 -7.94 -5.91 -3.33
C TYR A 31 -7.07 -5.01 -4.21
N GLY A 32 -6.21 -5.66 -4.99
CA GLY A 32 -5.35 -5.00 -5.97
C GLY A 32 -5.85 -5.24 -7.38
N PHE A 33 -5.77 -4.20 -8.21
CA PHE A 33 -6.00 -4.28 -9.64
C PHE A 33 -4.99 -3.41 -10.37
N GLY A 34 -4.52 -3.87 -11.51
CA GLY A 34 -3.46 -3.17 -12.22
C GLY A 34 -3.29 -3.65 -13.63
N ARG A 35 -2.16 -3.27 -14.19
CA ARG A 35 -1.75 -3.69 -15.54
C ARG A 35 -0.29 -4.07 -15.55
N SER A 36 0.01 -5.13 -16.28
CA SER A 36 1.37 -5.49 -16.67
C SER A 36 1.52 -5.35 -18.18
N ASN A 37 2.69 -4.94 -18.61
CA ASN A 37 3.05 -4.87 -20.03
C ASN A 37 4.40 -5.55 -20.23
N TRP A 38 4.45 -6.44 -21.22
CA TRP A 38 5.67 -7.11 -21.63
C TRP A 38 6.12 -6.55 -22.98
N THR A 39 7.34 -6.07 -23.08
CA THR A 39 7.90 -5.52 -24.31
C THR A 39 9.19 -6.25 -24.65
N ASP A 40 9.23 -6.88 -25.83
CA ASP A 40 10.45 -7.48 -26.41
C ASP A 40 11.45 -6.37 -26.70
N THR A 41 12.64 -6.44 -26.09
CA THR A 41 13.67 -5.41 -26.24
C THR A 41 14.41 -5.44 -27.57
N VAL A 42 14.28 -6.57 -28.33
CA VAL A 42 14.93 -6.74 -29.64
C VAL A 42 13.99 -6.35 -30.79
N THR A 43 12.76 -6.83 -30.74
CA THR A 43 11.77 -6.62 -31.83
C THR A 43 10.82 -5.46 -31.56
N ALA A 44 10.85 -4.87 -30.33
CA ALA A 44 9.91 -3.87 -29.85
C ALA A 44 8.42 -4.29 -29.90
N VAL A 45 8.15 -5.59 -30.02
CA VAL A 45 6.78 -6.12 -29.97
C VAL A 45 6.31 -6.11 -28.51
N SER A 46 5.13 -5.53 -28.29
CA SER A 46 4.51 -5.45 -26.95
C SER A 46 3.33 -6.40 -26.85
N SER A 47 3.15 -7.03 -25.67
CA SER A 47 1.95 -7.81 -25.37
C SER A 47 0.69 -6.94 -25.24
N GLY A 48 0.85 -5.60 -25.22
CA GLY A 48 -0.19 -4.71 -24.74
C GLY A 48 -0.40 -4.84 -23.23
N GLY A 49 -1.03 -3.82 -22.63
CA GLY A 49 -1.34 -3.88 -21.20
C GLY A 49 -2.46 -4.87 -20.90
N PHE A 50 -2.19 -5.92 -20.12
CA PHE A 50 -3.21 -6.85 -19.64
C PHE A 50 -3.50 -6.66 -18.15
N GLY A 51 -4.75 -6.97 -17.77
CA GLY A 51 -5.23 -6.76 -16.40
C GLY A 51 -4.64 -7.77 -15.41
N LEU A 52 -4.29 -7.27 -14.25
CA LEU A 52 -3.91 -8.04 -13.07
C LEU A 52 -4.93 -7.76 -11.98
N SER A 53 -5.30 -8.76 -11.19
CA SER A 53 -6.11 -8.53 -10.01
C SER A 53 -5.93 -9.64 -8.97
N GLY A 54 -6.22 -9.34 -7.71
CA GLY A 54 -6.16 -10.30 -6.63
C GLY A 54 -6.34 -9.67 -5.26
N ALA A 55 -6.58 -10.52 -4.28
CA ALA A 55 -6.67 -10.12 -2.88
C ALA A 55 -5.29 -9.98 -2.25
N LEU A 56 -5.23 -9.21 -1.18
CA LEU A 56 -4.07 -9.07 -0.31
C LEU A 56 -4.50 -9.05 1.15
N ILE A 57 -3.63 -9.52 2.03
CA ILE A 57 -3.80 -9.48 3.48
C ILE A 57 -2.43 -9.34 4.14
N GLY A 58 -2.35 -8.51 5.17
CA GLY A 58 -1.07 -8.27 5.81
C GLY A 58 -1.15 -7.57 7.15
N GLY A 59 0.01 -7.07 7.54
CA GLY A 59 0.20 -6.32 8.76
C GLY A 59 0.78 -4.94 8.49
N THR A 60 0.45 -4.01 9.36
CA THR A 60 0.94 -2.64 9.34
C THR A 60 1.52 -2.27 10.68
N THR A 61 2.55 -1.47 10.69
CA THR A 61 3.10 -0.84 11.88
C THR A 61 3.53 0.57 11.56
N GLY A 62 3.41 1.47 12.52
CA GLY A 62 3.78 2.85 12.31
C GLY A 62 3.82 3.66 13.59
N TYR A 63 4.25 4.90 13.42
CA TYR A 63 4.28 5.90 14.46
C TYR A 63 3.73 7.22 13.93
N ASN A 64 2.82 7.83 14.66
CA ASN A 64 2.27 9.14 14.35
C ASN A 64 2.73 10.16 15.41
N LEU A 65 3.04 11.37 14.98
CA LEU A 65 3.29 12.55 15.79
C LEU A 65 2.26 13.60 15.44
N GLN A 66 1.42 13.99 16.38
CA GLN A 66 0.43 15.05 16.22
C GLN A 66 0.96 16.38 16.79
N ILE A 67 0.92 17.41 15.97
CA ILE A 67 1.27 18.79 16.35
C ILE A 67 0.07 19.68 16.01
N GLY A 68 -0.71 20.03 17.03
CA GLY A 68 -2.00 20.69 16.81
C GLY A 68 -2.95 19.80 16.04
N SER A 69 -3.41 20.25 14.89
CA SER A 69 -4.26 19.45 13.99
C SER A 69 -3.46 18.69 12.91
N ALA A 70 -2.17 18.96 12.76
CA ALA A 70 -1.33 18.29 11.80
C ALA A 70 -0.79 16.97 12.37
N ILE A 71 -0.77 15.92 11.55
CA ILE A 71 -0.22 14.61 11.89
C ILE A 71 0.87 14.28 10.89
N PHE A 72 2.04 13.91 11.41
CA PHE A 72 3.18 13.43 10.67
C PHE A 72 3.44 11.98 11.11
N GLY A 73 3.52 11.07 10.18
CA GLY A 73 3.72 9.66 10.51
C GLY A 73 4.67 8.97 9.56
N ILE A 74 5.15 7.84 10.02
CA ILE A 74 5.84 6.84 9.21
C ILE A 74 5.12 5.51 9.40
N GLU A 75 4.86 4.82 8.30
CA GLU A 75 4.15 3.55 8.31
C GLU A 75 4.88 2.56 7.41
N THR A 76 4.97 1.31 7.83
CA THR A 76 5.41 0.21 7.00
C THR A 76 4.36 -0.89 7.00
N ASP A 77 4.13 -1.46 5.83
CA ASP A 77 3.20 -2.56 5.61
C ASP A 77 3.95 -3.74 5.00
N PHE A 78 3.47 -4.92 5.31
CA PHE A 78 3.86 -6.15 4.64
C PHE A 78 2.62 -6.99 4.36
N ASP A 79 2.33 -7.21 3.08
CA ASP A 79 1.13 -7.88 2.60
C ASP A 79 1.49 -9.12 1.78
N TRP A 80 0.89 -10.25 2.11
CA TRP A 80 0.79 -11.38 1.22
C TRP A 80 -0.26 -11.09 0.16
N SER A 81 0.10 -11.34 -1.09
CA SER A 81 -0.69 -10.97 -2.25
C SER A 81 -0.97 -12.20 -3.13
N ASN A 82 -2.10 -12.20 -3.79
CA ASN A 82 -2.47 -13.15 -4.82
C ASN A 82 -2.88 -12.43 -6.11
N ILE A 83 -2.18 -11.33 -6.41
CA ILE A 83 -2.43 -10.54 -7.62
C ILE A 83 -1.80 -11.26 -8.81
N LYS A 84 -2.62 -11.65 -9.78
CA LYS A 84 -2.22 -12.43 -10.96
C LYS A 84 -2.91 -11.91 -12.22
N GLY A 85 -2.26 -12.16 -13.35
CA GLY A 85 -2.86 -11.97 -14.67
C GLY A 85 -2.08 -12.70 -15.74
N SER A 86 -2.74 -12.97 -16.85
CA SER A 86 -2.14 -13.65 -17.99
C SER A 86 -2.66 -13.09 -19.31
N THR A 87 -1.83 -13.21 -20.36
CA THR A 87 -2.21 -12.87 -21.73
C THR A 87 -1.54 -13.82 -22.72
N ALA A 88 -2.21 -14.07 -23.83
CA ALA A 88 -1.65 -14.78 -24.97
C ALA A 88 -1.11 -13.82 -26.06
N ALA A 89 -1.51 -12.55 -26.01
CA ALA A 89 -1.13 -11.56 -27.04
C ALA A 89 0.34 -11.17 -26.90
N GLY A 90 1.09 -11.22 -28.00
CA GLY A 90 2.50 -10.80 -28.05
C GLY A 90 3.47 -11.66 -27.24
N CYS A 91 3.06 -12.83 -26.80
CA CYS A 91 3.91 -13.77 -26.06
C CYS A 91 4.67 -14.70 -27.01
N PRO A 92 5.94 -15.03 -26.69
CA PRO A 92 6.75 -15.93 -27.55
C PRO A 92 6.28 -17.39 -27.53
N ALA A 93 5.45 -17.77 -26.56
CA ALA A 93 4.81 -19.08 -26.43
C ALA A 93 3.32 -18.94 -26.11
N ALA A 94 2.69 -19.92 -25.46
CA ALA A 94 1.24 -19.96 -25.33
C ALA A 94 0.65 -18.78 -24.51
N ASN A 95 1.20 -18.48 -23.32
CA ASN A 95 0.73 -17.38 -22.44
C ASN A 95 1.89 -16.79 -21.64
N CYS A 96 1.85 -15.48 -21.43
CA CYS A 96 2.67 -14.79 -20.46
C CYS A 96 1.86 -14.57 -19.17
N GLU A 97 2.43 -14.94 -18.05
CA GLU A 97 1.81 -14.81 -16.74
C GLU A 97 2.64 -13.86 -15.86
N THR A 98 1.95 -12.99 -15.14
CA THR A 98 2.56 -12.15 -14.12
C THR A 98 1.85 -12.39 -12.78
N ALA A 99 2.63 -12.59 -11.73
CA ALA A 99 2.11 -12.78 -10.38
C ALA A 99 2.93 -11.95 -9.38
N ASN A 100 2.25 -11.46 -8.35
CA ASN A 100 2.87 -10.83 -7.19
C ASN A 100 2.44 -11.62 -5.95
N ASP A 101 3.41 -12.17 -5.22
CA ASP A 101 3.15 -13.02 -4.06
C ASP A 101 3.18 -12.23 -2.74
N TRP A 102 3.94 -11.15 -2.70
CA TRP A 102 4.02 -10.27 -1.54
C TRP A 102 4.41 -8.86 -1.96
N LEU A 103 3.94 -7.90 -1.19
CA LEU A 103 4.18 -6.48 -1.37
C LEU A 103 4.47 -5.86 -0.01
N GLY A 104 5.51 -5.05 0.07
CA GLY A 104 5.79 -4.23 1.23
C GLY A 104 5.85 -2.76 0.87
N THR A 105 5.54 -1.90 1.82
CA THR A 105 5.66 -0.45 1.65
C THR A 105 6.33 0.19 2.86
N LEU A 106 7.05 1.29 2.63
CA LEU A 106 7.56 2.19 3.66
C LEU A 106 7.20 3.61 3.26
N CYS A 107 6.27 4.21 3.98
CA CYS A 107 5.63 5.46 3.62
C CYS A 107 5.73 6.51 4.72
N ALA A 108 5.89 7.77 4.32
CA ALA A 108 5.55 8.91 5.14
C ALA A 108 4.04 9.19 5.04
N ARG A 109 3.43 9.61 6.14
CA ARG A 109 2.01 10.00 6.24
C ARG A 109 1.88 11.45 6.66
N LEU A 110 0.98 12.17 6.01
CA LEU A 110 0.57 13.53 6.36
C LEU A 110 -0.94 13.54 6.57
N GLY A 111 -1.37 13.70 7.79
CA GLY A 111 -2.77 13.68 8.19
C GLY A 111 -3.25 14.98 8.80
N PHE A 112 -4.55 15.12 8.86
CA PHE A 112 -5.22 16.20 9.55
C PHE A 112 -6.22 15.67 10.58
N ALA A 113 -6.03 16.00 11.87
CA ALA A 113 -6.87 15.53 12.96
C ALA A 113 -8.17 16.34 13.03
N LEU A 114 -9.28 15.68 12.77
CA LEU A 114 -10.64 16.17 13.00
C LEU A 114 -11.24 15.36 14.16
N ASP A 115 -10.71 15.56 15.39
CA ASP A 115 -11.00 14.76 16.56
C ASP A 115 -10.70 13.27 16.30
N ARG A 116 -11.69 12.41 16.19
CA ARG A 116 -11.58 10.97 15.95
C ARG A 116 -11.49 10.57 14.48
N PHE A 117 -11.53 11.53 13.58
CA PHE A 117 -11.44 11.31 12.14
C PHE A 117 -10.14 11.92 11.59
N MET A 118 -9.42 11.17 10.77
CA MET A 118 -8.13 11.57 10.22
C MET A 118 -8.07 11.25 8.72
N PRO A 119 -8.37 12.20 7.83
CA PRO A 119 -7.93 12.13 6.45
C PRO A 119 -6.40 12.27 6.37
N TYR A 120 -5.75 11.49 5.49
CA TYR A 120 -4.32 11.55 5.30
C TYR A 120 -3.90 11.26 3.86
N LEU A 121 -2.73 11.77 3.52
CA LEU A 121 -1.97 11.40 2.34
C LEU A 121 -0.78 10.54 2.76
N THR A 122 -0.38 9.63 1.89
CA THR A 122 0.75 8.75 2.13
C THR A 122 1.61 8.64 0.87
N GLY A 123 2.89 8.43 1.04
CA GLY A 123 3.79 8.21 -0.08
C GLY A 123 5.17 7.77 0.38
N GLY A 124 5.82 6.96 -0.44
CA GLY A 124 7.10 6.40 -0.08
C GLY A 124 7.60 5.35 -1.06
N MET A 125 8.34 4.39 -0.53
CA MET A 125 8.90 3.27 -1.27
C MET A 125 7.96 2.07 -1.22
N ALA A 126 7.88 1.35 -2.35
CA ALA A 126 7.26 0.03 -2.44
C ALA A 126 8.32 -0.99 -2.83
N TYR A 127 8.21 -2.19 -2.29
CA TYR A 127 9.07 -3.32 -2.64
C TYR A 127 8.23 -4.59 -2.68
N GLY A 128 8.51 -5.46 -3.64
CA GLY A 128 7.70 -6.65 -3.82
C GLY A 128 8.34 -7.65 -4.74
N GLN A 129 7.84 -8.87 -4.72
CA GLN A 129 8.28 -9.92 -5.62
C GLN A 129 7.35 -9.97 -6.82
N VAL A 130 7.92 -9.77 -7.99
CA VAL A 130 7.21 -9.97 -9.26
C VAL A 130 7.73 -11.25 -9.91
N LYS A 131 6.80 -12.14 -10.24
CA LYS A 131 7.08 -13.37 -10.97
C LYS A 131 6.56 -13.24 -12.38
N GLY A 132 7.44 -13.49 -13.34
CA GLY A 132 7.08 -13.64 -14.75
C GLY A 132 7.25 -15.09 -15.17
N ALA A 133 6.27 -15.66 -15.81
CA ALA A 133 6.33 -17.01 -16.36
C ALA A 133 5.76 -17.04 -17.77
N VAL A 134 6.40 -17.86 -18.63
CA VAL A 134 5.88 -18.18 -19.97
C VAL A 134 5.38 -19.63 -19.94
N ALA A 135 4.07 -19.80 -20.13
CA ALA A 135 3.47 -21.12 -20.08
C ALA A 135 4.04 -22.03 -21.18
N GLY A 136 4.39 -23.26 -20.80
CA GLY A 136 4.96 -24.26 -21.72
C GLY A 136 6.49 -24.29 -21.77
N THR A 137 7.21 -23.30 -21.23
CA THR A 137 8.69 -23.29 -21.19
C THR A 137 9.26 -23.81 -19.86
N GLY A 138 8.42 -23.88 -18.81
CA GLY A 138 8.87 -24.22 -17.45
C GLY A 138 9.78 -23.19 -16.80
N SER A 139 10.03 -22.07 -17.47
CA SER A 139 10.90 -21.01 -16.98
C SER A 139 10.12 -20.00 -16.16
N VAL A 140 10.54 -19.77 -14.93
CA VAL A 140 9.98 -18.77 -14.03
C VAL A 140 11.09 -17.80 -13.64
N SER A 141 10.91 -16.51 -13.91
CA SER A 141 11.74 -15.45 -13.35
C SER A 141 11.08 -14.92 -12.10
N SER A 142 11.85 -14.77 -11.04
CA SER A 142 11.41 -14.17 -9.80
C SER A 142 12.38 -13.07 -9.43
N SER A 143 11.90 -11.85 -9.38
CA SER A 143 12.69 -10.66 -9.10
C SER A 143 12.07 -9.88 -7.94
N SER A 144 12.93 -9.36 -7.07
CA SER A 144 12.49 -8.43 -6.03
C SER A 144 12.73 -7.01 -6.54
N ASN A 145 11.67 -6.28 -6.75
CA ASN A 145 11.70 -4.94 -7.33
C ASN A 145 11.41 -3.89 -6.28
N MET A 146 12.07 -2.75 -6.44
CA MET A 146 11.81 -1.53 -5.67
C MET A 146 11.17 -0.49 -6.59
N GLY A 147 10.19 0.21 -6.04
CA GLY A 147 9.49 1.27 -6.72
C GLY A 147 8.99 2.31 -5.75
N TRP A 148 7.99 3.05 -6.15
CA TRP A 148 7.37 4.08 -5.34
C TRP A 148 5.86 3.83 -5.19
N THR A 149 5.31 4.40 -4.14
CA THR A 149 3.87 4.37 -3.87
C THR A 149 3.40 5.74 -3.40
N ALA A 150 2.16 6.07 -3.77
CA ALA A 150 1.47 7.25 -3.27
C ALA A 150 -0.01 6.94 -3.12
N GLY A 151 -0.63 7.56 -2.14
CA GLY A 151 -2.03 7.30 -1.86
C GLY A 151 -2.68 8.27 -0.89
N ALA A 152 -3.92 7.95 -0.57
CA ALA A 152 -4.71 8.69 0.39
C ALA A 152 -5.61 7.73 1.17
N GLY A 153 -5.93 8.11 2.40
CA GLY A 153 -6.79 7.32 3.24
C GLY A 153 -7.57 8.13 4.26
N LEU A 154 -8.46 7.43 4.90
CA LEU A 154 -9.28 7.91 5.99
C LEU A 154 -9.12 6.94 7.16
N GLU A 155 -8.88 7.46 8.35
CA GLU A 155 -8.81 6.66 9.56
C GLU A 155 -9.79 7.20 10.61
N TYR A 156 -10.54 6.31 11.24
CA TYR A 156 -11.53 6.64 12.26
C TYR A 156 -11.27 5.88 13.55
N ALA A 157 -11.07 6.61 14.64
CA ALA A 157 -10.88 6.06 15.98
C ALA A 157 -12.23 5.81 16.65
N PHE A 158 -12.73 4.59 16.59
CA PHE A 158 -13.99 4.19 17.22
C PHE A 158 -13.84 3.92 18.72
N ALA A 159 -12.61 3.69 19.20
CA ALA A 159 -12.26 3.58 20.61
C ALA A 159 -10.93 4.28 20.89
N ASN A 160 -10.54 4.40 22.17
CA ASN A 160 -9.34 5.16 22.52
C ASN A 160 -8.04 4.56 21.96
N HIS A 161 -7.98 3.25 21.77
CA HIS A 161 -6.82 2.54 21.24
C HIS A 161 -7.06 1.89 19.89
N TRP A 162 -8.31 1.86 19.41
CA TRP A 162 -8.67 1.21 18.17
C TRP A 162 -9.15 2.17 17.11
N SER A 163 -8.61 2.01 15.93
CA SER A 163 -9.06 2.73 14.73
C SER A 163 -9.25 1.77 13.55
N ALA A 164 -10.13 2.18 12.66
CA ALA A 164 -10.33 1.54 11.37
C ALA A 164 -9.82 2.47 10.27
N LYS A 165 -9.08 1.94 9.29
CA LYS A 165 -8.60 2.70 8.13
C LYS A 165 -9.17 2.16 6.84
N LEU A 166 -9.40 3.08 5.88
CA LEU A 166 -9.66 2.79 4.48
C LEU A 166 -8.63 3.58 3.67
N GLU A 167 -7.92 2.90 2.77
CA GLU A 167 -6.80 3.47 2.06
C GLU A 167 -6.80 3.05 0.59
N TYR A 168 -6.47 4.00 -0.27
CA TYR A 168 -6.14 3.77 -1.66
C TYR A 168 -4.65 4.04 -1.88
N LEU A 169 -3.96 3.10 -2.52
CA LEU A 169 -2.56 3.25 -2.91
C LEU A 169 -2.41 3.01 -4.42
N TYR A 170 -1.63 3.84 -5.04
CA TYR A 170 -1.00 3.58 -6.33
C TYR A 170 0.41 3.06 -6.09
N VAL A 171 0.76 1.95 -6.72
CA VAL A 171 2.07 1.30 -6.60
C VAL A 171 2.66 1.13 -7.99
N ASP A 172 3.88 1.60 -8.17
CA ASP A 172 4.68 1.41 -9.38
C ASP A 172 6.02 0.76 -8.98
N LEU A 173 6.19 -0.51 -9.29
CA LEU A 173 7.40 -1.27 -9.00
C LEU A 173 8.48 -1.10 -10.09
N GLY A 174 8.28 -0.16 -11.02
CA GLY A 174 9.23 0.12 -12.08
C GLY A 174 9.24 -0.93 -13.18
N LYS A 175 10.40 -1.06 -13.81
CA LYS A 175 10.66 -2.02 -14.87
C LYS A 175 11.58 -3.11 -14.37
N ASP A 176 11.25 -4.34 -14.70
CA ASP A 176 12.11 -5.49 -14.51
C ASP A 176 12.49 -6.09 -15.87
N SER A 177 13.70 -6.59 -16.00
CA SER A 177 14.15 -7.22 -17.22
C SER A 177 14.15 -8.75 -17.06
N CYS A 178 13.32 -9.40 -17.87
CA CYS A 178 13.30 -10.83 -18.01
C CYS A 178 14.32 -11.22 -19.11
N ASN A 179 15.42 -11.86 -18.75
CA ASN A 179 16.43 -12.27 -19.70
C ASN A 179 15.95 -13.44 -20.57
N ALA A 180 16.73 -13.81 -21.60
CA ALA A 180 16.40 -14.86 -22.55
C ALA A 180 16.08 -16.22 -21.90
N ALA A 181 16.65 -16.52 -20.73
CA ALA A 181 16.39 -17.77 -20.00
C ALA A 181 14.98 -17.81 -19.40
N CYS A 182 14.41 -16.67 -19.06
CA CYS A 182 13.05 -16.55 -18.51
C CYS A 182 11.97 -16.56 -19.60
N SER A 183 12.27 -15.97 -20.76
CA SER A 183 11.30 -15.85 -21.87
C SER A 183 11.36 -17.01 -22.86
N GLY A 184 12.43 -17.80 -22.83
CA GLY A 184 12.70 -18.83 -23.84
C GLY A 184 13.08 -18.27 -25.22
N GLY A 185 13.42 -16.97 -25.29
CA GLY A 185 13.74 -16.27 -26.54
C GLY A 185 14.46 -14.95 -26.27
N ASN A 186 13.93 -13.84 -26.77
CA ASN A 186 14.49 -12.52 -26.56
C ASN A 186 14.27 -12.02 -25.13
N PRO A 187 15.11 -11.09 -24.63
CA PRO A 187 14.85 -10.44 -23.34
C PRO A 187 13.64 -9.51 -23.42
N PHE A 188 12.87 -9.44 -22.34
CA PHE A 188 11.65 -8.63 -22.22
C PHE A 188 11.76 -7.67 -21.04
N ASP A 189 11.22 -6.47 -21.22
CA ASP A 189 10.96 -5.52 -20.14
C ASP A 189 9.54 -5.75 -19.61
N LEU A 190 9.43 -5.96 -18.29
CA LEU A 190 8.19 -6.16 -17.54
C LEU A 190 7.87 -4.91 -16.72
N GLU A 191 6.79 -4.22 -17.02
CA GLU A 191 6.28 -3.12 -16.20
C GLU A 191 5.13 -3.62 -15.31
N PHE A 192 5.20 -3.28 -14.03
CA PHE A 192 4.15 -3.61 -13.06
C PHE A 192 3.60 -2.35 -12.40
N ARG A 193 2.32 -2.08 -12.61
CA ARG A 193 1.59 -0.98 -11.97
C ARG A 193 0.31 -1.51 -11.37
N SER A 194 0.03 -1.13 -10.14
CA SER A 194 -1.13 -1.62 -9.40
C SER A 194 -1.79 -0.51 -8.60
N HIS A 195 -3.10 -0.62 -8.48
CA HIS A 195 -3.95 0.17 -7.61
C HIS A 195 -4.46 -0.74 -6.51
N LEU A 196 -4.35 -0.34 -5.26
CA LEU A 196 -4.77 -1.11 -4.11
C LEU A 196 -5.86 -0.35 -3.36
N ILE A 197 -6.92 -1.04 -2.98
CA ILE A 197 -7.90 -0.56 -2.02
C ILE A 197 -7.82 -1.47 -0.80
N ARG A 198 -7.45 -0.90 0.36
CA ARG A 198 -7.21 -1.64 1.59
C ARG A 198 -8.09 -1.12 2.72
N GLY A 199 -8.64 -2.03 3.51
CA GLY A 199 -9.23 -1.74 4.82
C GLY A 199 -8.35 -2.32 5.92
N GLY A 200 -8.26 -1.65 7.07
CA GLY A 200 -7.43 -2.12 8.16
C GLY A 200 -7.98 -1.74 9.54
N LEU A 201 -7.50 -2.46 10.55
CA LEU A 201 -7.73 -2.19 11.96
C LEU A 201 -6.39 -1.98 12.65
N ASN A 202 -6.23 -0.87 13.35
CA ASN A 202 -5.03 -0.51 14.07
C ASN A 202 -5.30 -0.47 15.58
N TYR A 203 -4.35 -0.97 16.34
CA TYR A 203 -4.27 -0.79 17.78
C TYR A 203 -3.12 0.15 18.13
N ARG A 204 -3.42 1.23 18.82
CA ARG A 204 -2.45 2.25 19.23
C ARG A 204 -2.14 2.09 20.73
N PHE A 205 -0.86 2.16 21.05
CA PHE A 205 -0.31 2.07 22.40
C PHE A 205 -0.29 3.41 23.12
#